data_1ad4c6cdbd148fd8ecdc4214810f8c31
#
_entry.id   1ad4c6cdbd148fd8ecdc4214810f8c31
#
_cell.length_a   1.000
_cell.length_b   1.000
_cell.length_c   1.000
_cell.angle_alpha   90.00
_cell.angle_beta   90.00
_cell.angle_gamma   90.00
#
_symmetry.space_group_name_H-M   'P 1'
#
loop_
_entity.id
_entity.type
_entity.pdbx_description
1 polymer ?
#
loop_
_entity_poly.entity_id
_entity_poly.type
_entity_poly.pdbx_seq_one_letter_code
_entity_poly.pdbx_strand_id
1 'polypeptide(L)'
;MQLGIHFMDFTLPGGSAGIAPIIGATARTAEDVGCAWFTLMDHYFQMEHFATSEDPMLEGYTSLGFVAGRTERMRLGLLVTGVTYRHPGLLAKIVTTLDVLSGGRAMLGIGAAWYEREHLGLGVPYPPLKERFERLEETLRICRQMWSDDDGPFEGTHYRLAETLNHPAPIQQPGPPILIGGGGERKTLRLVAQYGDACNLFGTGADDVAHKLDVLKRHCDDLGRDYATITKTITGGGDPIGDPDGFVRAMEEYAALGIDHVQLAPAGPDPEGYVARLGEGVIERLAALG
;
A
#
# COMPACT_ATOMS: atom_id res chain seq x y z
N MET A 1 -14.90 3.58 -10.01
CA MET A 1 -13.48 3.53 -9.54
C MET A 1 -13.35 4.32 -8.24
N GLN A 2 -12.61 3.82 -7.25
CA GLN A 2 -12.35 4.52 -5.99
C GLN A 2 -11.04 5.31 -6.05
N LEU A 3 -10.93 6.35 -5.20
CA LEU A 3 -9.72 7.14 -5.04
C LEU A 3 -9.15 6.99 -3.64
N GLY A 4 -7.83 6.89 -3.53
CA GLY A 4 -7.09 6.92 -2.28
C GLY A 4 -5.96 7.93 -2.30
N ILE A 5 -5.51 8.31 -1.13
CA ILE A 5 -4.37 9.20 -0.93
C ILE A 5 -3.13 8.37 -0.57
N HIS A 6 -2.06 8.57 -1.32
CA HIS A 6 -0.72 8.06 -1.01
C HIS A 6 0.16 9.20 -0.54
N PHE A 7 0.28 9.38 0.78
CA PHE A 7 1.02 10.50 1.35
C PHE A 7 2.51 10.18 1.41
N MET A 8 3.32 10.92 0.65
CA MET A 8 4.74 10.63 0.42
C MET A 8 5.69 11.75 0.83
N ASP A 9 5.24 13.00 0.79
CA ASP A 9 6.08 14.16 1.04
C ASP A 9 5.80 14.75 2.43
N PHE A 10 6.83 14.77 3.26
CA PHE A 10 6.79 15.34 4.62
C PHE A 10 7.54 16.66 4.71
N THR A 11 7.94 17.25 3.58
CA THR A 11 8.55 18.59 3.50
C THR A 11 7.44 19.65 3.58
N LEU A 12 6.95 19.87 4.79
CA LEU A 12 5.74 20.62 5.06
C LEU A 12 6.03 21.95 5.78
N PRO A 13 5.14 22.96 5.63
CA PRO A 13 5.25 24.22 6.38
C PRO A 13 5.34 23.99 7.89
N GLY A 14 6.23 24.75 8.55
CA GLY A 14 6.48 24.62 10.00
C GLY A 14 7.48 23.53 10.37
N GLY A 15 8.10 22.87 9.39
CA GLY A 15 9.09 21.82 9.63
C GLY A 15 8.51 20.67 10.46
N SER A 16 9.33 20.01 11.29
CA SER A 16 8.90 18.84 12.07
C SER A 16 7.65 19.08 12.94
N ALA A 17 7.47 20.31 13.45
CA ALA A 17 6.30 20.66 14.27
C ALA A 17 5.00 20.77 13.43
N GLY A 18 5.12 21.09 12.15
CA GLY A 18 4.00 21.20 11.22
C GLY A 18 3.49 19.86 10.67
N ILE A 19 4.31 18.80 10.71
CA ILE A 19 3.97 17.53 10.06
C ILE A 19 2.69 16.91 10.66
N ALA A 20 2.62 16.72 11.97
CA ALA A 20 1.50 16.03 12.60
C ALA A 20 0.15 16.76 12.43
N PRO A 21 0.03 18.10 12.62
CA PRO A 21 -1.22 18.80 12.34
C PRO A 21 -1.64 18.69 10.87
N ILE A 22 -0.70 18.85 9.93
CA ILE A 22 -1.02 18.82 8.49
C ILE A 22 -1.45 17.42 8.03
N ILE A 23 -0.70 16.38 8.40
CA ILE A 23 -1.08 15.00 8.03
C ILE A 23 -2.44 14.61 8.62
N GLY A 24 -2.70 15.03 9.88
CA GLY A 24 -3.97 14.76 10.54
C GLY A 24 -5.15 15.51 9.91
N ALA A 25 -4.96 16.74 9.45
CA ALA A 25 -5.96 17.52 8.71
C ALA A 25 -6.20 16.92 7.33
N THR A 26 -5.12 16.64 6.57
CA THR A 26 -5.19 16.00 5.24
C THR A 26 -5.93 14.66 5.29
N ALA A 27 -5.68 13.82 6.30
CA ALA A 27 -6.35 12.53 6.44
C ALA A 27 -7.86 12.70 6.73
N ARG A 28 -8.25 13.64 7.58
CA ARG A 28 -9.67 13.94 7.83
C ARG A 28 -10.35 14.47 6.57
N THR A 29 -9.73 15.44 5.90
CA THR A 29 -10.26 15.99 4.65
C THR A 29 -10.40 14.89 3.59
N ALA A 30 -9.42 13.98 3.47
CA ALA A 30 -9.52 12.84 2.55
C ALA A 30 -10.73 11.94 2.85
N GLU A 31 -10.97 11.67 4.12
CA GLU A 31 -12.13 10.90 4.55
C GLU A 31 -13.46 11.63 4.29
N ASP A 32 -13.49 12.94 4.55
CA ASP A 32 -14.69 13.78 4.39
C ASP A 32 -15.09 13.94 2.91
N VAL A 33 -14.13 14.04 2.01
CA VAL A 33 -14.40 14.12 0.57
C VAL A 33 -14.67 12.75 -0.08
N GLY A 34 -14.55 11.64 0.66
CA GLY A 34 -14.90 10.31 0.20
C GLY A 34 -13.76 9.48 -0.38
N CYS A 35 -12.50 9.78 -0.04
CA CYS A 35 -11.40 8.88 -0.33
C CYS A 35 -11.59 7.54 0.39
N ALA A 36 -11.30 6.44 -0.30
CA ALA A 36 -11.48 5.09 0.24
C ALA A 36 -10.28 4.60 1.06
N TRP A 37 -9.06 5.02 0.69
CA TRP A 37 -7.82 4.58 1.32
C TRP A 37 -6.91 5.76 1.63
N PHE A 38 -6.13 5.62 2.72
CA PHE A 38 -5.00 6.49 3.04
C PHE A 38 -3.77 5.63 3.27
N THR A 39 -2.74 5.84 2.45
CA THR A 39 -1.52 5.03 2.47
C THR A 39 -0.30 5.91 2.65
N LEU A 40 0.75 5.33 3.22
CA LEU A 40 2.07 5.92 3.39
C LEU A 40 3.14 5.06 2.75
N MET A 41 4.32 5.61 2.52
CA MET A 41 5.50 4.82 2.14
C MET A 41 6.11 4.12 3.35
N ASP A 42 6.89 3.06 3.10
CA ASP A 42 7.74 2.40 4.09
C ASP A 42 9.21 2.68 3.77
N HIS A 43 9.59 3.93 3.89
CA HIS A 43 10.97 4.39 3.75
C HIS A 43 11.44 5.08 5.04
N TYR A 44 12.75 5.11 5.25
CA TYR A 44 13.40 5.78 6.37
C TYR A 44 14.22 6.99 5.91
N PHE A 45 14.63 7.00 4.64
CA PHE A 45 15.21 8.13 3.92
C PHE A 45 14.27 8.53 2.80
N GLN A 46 14.20 9.82 2.48
CA GLN A 46 13.42 10.25 1.33
C GLN A 46 14.09 9.81 0.04
N MET A 47 13.29 9.55 -1.00
CA MET A 47 13.76 8.96 -2.24
C MET A 47 14.30 10.01 -3.20
N GLU A 48 15.49 9.74 -3.79
CA GLU A 48 16.24 10.69 -4.60
C GLU A 48 15.66 10.96 -6.00
N HIS A 49 14.62 10.25 -6.44
CA HIS A 49 14.01 10.55 -7.73
C HIS A 49 12.97 11.68 -7.69
N PHE A 50 12.58 12.17 -6.55
CA PHE A 50 11.70 13.34 -6.45
C PHE A 50 12.03 14.29 -5.29
N ALA A 51 12.98 13.92 -4.44
CA ALA A 51 13.41 14.72 -3.29
C ALA A 51 14.89 14.45 -2.99
N THR A 52 15.37 14.77 -1.79
CA THR A 52 16.70 14.38 -1.30
C THR A 52 16.58 13.44 -0.12
N SER A 53 17.58 12.59 0.11
CA SER A 53 17.60 11.66 1.25
C SER A 53 17.60 12.36 2.62
N GLU A 54 17.85 13.67 2.65
CA GLU A 54 17.87 14.51 3.85
C GLU A 54 16.50 15.12 4.15
N ASP A 55 15.56 15.07 3.20
CA ASP A 55 14.20 15.54 3.39
C ASP A 55 13.45 14.67 4.40
N PRO A 56 12.48 15.24 5.13
CA PRO A 56 11.76 14.53 6.17
C PRO A 56 11.09 13.25 5.67
N MET A 57 11.25 12.16 6.43
CA MET A 57 10.55 10.89 6.24
C MET A 57 10.14 10.36 7.61
N LEU A 58 8.86 10.00 7.76
CA LEU A 58 8.34 9.39 8.98
C LEU A 58 8.30 7.87 8.87
N GLU A 59 8.49 7.18 10.00
CA GLU A 59 8.28 5.74 10.07
C GLU A 59 6.80 5.40 9.79
N GLY A 60 6.59 4.47 8.85
CA GLY A 60 5.28 4.25 8.24
C GLY A 60 4.19 3.77 9.21
N TYR A 61 4.42 2.72 10.00
CA TYR A 61 3.38 2.17 10.88
C TYR A 61 3.08 3.04 12.09
N THR A 62 4.07 3.74 12.64
CA THR A 62 3.86 4.75 13.69
C THR A 62 2.95 5.86 13.17
N SER A 63 3.20 6.32 11.93
CA SER A 63 2.39 7.33 11.27
C SER A 63 0.97 6.84 10.96
N LEU A 64 0.80 5.58 10.51
CA LEU A 64 -0.52 4.98 10.32
C LEU A 64 -1.31 4.86 11.62
N GLY A 65 -0.64 4.55 12.74
CA GLY A 65 -1.29 4.55 14.07
C GLY A 65 -1.83 5.94 14.44
N PHE A 66 -1.07 7.00 14.13
CA PHE A 66 -1.54 8.38 14.32
C PHE A 66 -2.74 8.71 13.43
N VAL A 67 -2.70 8.34 12.13
CA VAL A 67 -3.80 8.55 11.19
C VAL A 67 -5.05 7.74 11.60
N ALA A 68 -4.86 6.50 12.08
CA ALA A 68 -5.95 5.66 12.55
C ALA A 68 -6.77 6.31 13.68
N GLY A 69 -6.08 7.03 14.59
CA GLY A 69 -6.74 7.79 15.66
C GLY A 69 -7.39 9.12 15.22
N ARG A 70 -7.32 9.46 13.93
CA ARG A 70 -7.86 10.70 13.34
C ARG A 70 -8.95 10.49 12.32
N THR A 71 -9.17 9.23 11.90
CA THR A 71 -10.10 8.80 10.85
C THR A 71 -10.95 7.63 11.33
N GLU A 72 -12.08 7.37 10.66
CA GLU A 72 -13.05 6.35 11.10
C GLU A 72 -13.42 5.34 10.01
N ARG A 73 -13.22 5.67 8.73
CA ARG A 73 -13.77 4.89 7.60
C ARG A 73 -12.73 4.40 6.62
N MET A 74 -11.73 5.22 6.27
CA MET A 74 -10.73 4.89 5.25
C MET A 74 -9.91 3.66 5.63
N ARG A 75 -9.61 2.82 4.66
CA ARG A 75 -8.61 1.74 4.79
C ARG A 75 -7.21 2.33 4.92
N LEU A 76 -6.40 1.74 5.79
CA LEU A 76 -5.08 2.23 6.16
C LEU A 76 -4.01 1.17 5.90
N GLY A 77 -2.93 1.53 5.24
CA GLY A 77 -1.81 0.62 5.00
C GLY A 77 -0.58 1.30 4.45
N LEU A 78 0.53 0.57 4.39
CA LEU A 78 1.70 1.06 3.66
C LEU A 78 1.59 0.64 2.18
N LEU A 79 2.04 1.48 1.29
CA LEU A 79 2.14 1.22 -0.14
C LEU A 79 3.59 1.42 -0.58
N VAL A 80 4.44 0.44 -0.35
CA VAL A 80 4.21 -0.85 0.33
C VAL A 80 5.31 -1.11 1.35
N THR A 81 5.03 -1.93 2.36
CA THR A 81 6.02 -2.42 3.34
C THR A 81 7.18 -3.10 2.62
N GLY A 82 8.41 -2.69 2.93
CA GLY A 82 9.60 -3.40 2.51
C GLY A 82 9.82 -4.67 3.34
N VAL A 83 9.82 -5.83 2.69
CA VAL A 83 9.94 -7.13 3.38
C VAL A 83 11.19 -7.28 4.24
N THR A 84 12.22 -6.48 3.97
CA THR A 84 13.52 -6.51 4.63
C THR A 84 13.58 -5.73 5.94
N TYR A 85 12.62 -4.84 6.21
CA TYR A 85 12.71 -3.93 7.36
C TYR A 85 12.22 -4.54 8.67
N ARG A 86 11.35 -5.54 8.62
CA ARG A 86 10.77 -6.12 9.84
C ARG A 86 10.76 -7.64 9.77
N HIS A 87 11.03 -8.28 10.91
CA HIS A 87 10.81 -9.72 11.04
C HIS A 87 9.31 -10.03 10.84
N PRO A 88 8.94 -11.06 10.05
CA PRO A 88 7.54 -11.31 9.66
C PRO A 88 6.58 -11.50 10.84
N GLY A 89 7.01 -12.16 11.92
CA GLY A 89 6.19 -12.31 13.12
C GLY A 89 5.88 -10.96 13.79
N LEU A 90 6.86 -10.03 13.81
CA LEU A 90 6.63 -8.66 14.29
C LEU A 90 5.73 -7.87 13.34
N LEU A 91 5.93 -8.03 12.03
CA LEU A 91 5.10 -7.37 11.02
C LEU A 91 3.64 -7.79 11.13
N ALA A 92 3.36 -9.09 11.22
CA ALA A 92 2.00 -9.60 11.41
C ALA A 92 1.35 -9.00 12.66
N LYS A 93 2.12 -8.89 13.76
CA LYS A 93 1.65 -8.27 15.01
C LYS A 93 1.38 -6.78 14.88
N ILE A 94 2.23 -6.03 14.17
CA ILE A 94 2.07 -4.61 13.91
C ILE A 94 0.78 -4.37 13.12
N VAL A 95 0.56 -5.13 12.02
CA VAL A 95 -0.63 -4.98 11.19
C VAL A 95 -1.90 -5.38 11.95
N THR A 96 -1.86 -6.44 12.75
CA THR A 96 -2.97 -6.81 13.65
C THR A 96 -3.27 -5.71 14.65
N THR A 97 -2.24 -5.08 15.23
CA THR A 97 -2.42 -3.97 16.17
C THR A 97 -3.09 -2.79 15.50
N LEU A 98 -2.64 -2.43 14.28
CA LEU A 98 -3.28 -1.37 13.49
C LEU A 98 -4.74 -1.73 13.17
N ASP A 99 -5.02 -3.00 12.85
CA ASP A 99 -6.38 -3.47 12.57
C ASP A 99 -7.30 -3.30 13.77
N VAL A 100 -6.87 -3.75 14.93
CA VAL A 100 -7.64 -3.62 16.18
C VAL A 100 -7.86 -2.16 16.55
N LEU A 101 -6.82 -1.33 16.53
CA LEU A 101 -6.90 0.08 16.92
C LEU A 101 -7.68 0.94 15.92
N SER A 102 -7.73 0.55 14.66
CA SER A 102 -8.50 1.22 13.62
C SER A 102 -9.93 0.69 13.46
N GLY A 103 -10.35 -0.32 14.23
CA GLY A 103 -11.68 -0.91 14.08
C GLY A 103 -11.87 -1.73 12.80
N GLY A 104 -10.84 -2.46 12.36
CA GLY A 104 -10.92 -3.35 11.19
C GLY A 104 -10.62 -2.66 9.86
N ARG A 105 -9.75 -1.63 9.85
CA ARG A 105 -9.42 -0.87 8.63
C ARG A 105 -8.00 -1.09 8.11
N ALA A 106 -7.18 -1.91 8.77
CA ALA A 106 -5.82 -2.15 8.34
C ALA A 106 -5.75 -2.96 7.03
N MET A 107 -4.68 -2.74 6.28
CA MET A 107 -4.27 -3.50 5.11
C MET A 107 -2.76 -3.74 5.19
N LEU A 108 -2.30 -4.94 4.86
CA LEU A 108 -0.89 -5.21 4.63
C LEU A 108 -0.56 -4.96 3.16
N GLY A 109 -0.03 -3.77 2.83
CA GLY A 109 0.64 -3.59 1.55
C GLY A 109 2.10 -4.00 1.69
N ILE A 110 2.61 -4.89 0.82
CA ILE A 110 3.97 -5.44 0.93
C ILE A 110 4.65 -5.63 -0.42
N GLY A 111 5.97 -5.51 -0.45
CA GLY A 111 6.82 -5.73 -1.62
C GLY A 111 8.23 -6.20 -1.27
N ALA A 112 9.01 -6.52 -2.31
CA ALA A 112 10.34 -7.10 -2.16
C ALA A 112 11.44 -6.10 -1.73
N ALA A 113 11.12 -4.87 -1.41
CA ALA A 113 12.04 -3.74 -1.19
C ALA A 113 12.94 -3.44 -2.40
N TRP A 114 13.50 -2.23 -2.45
CA TRP A 114 14.31 -1.82 -3.59
C TRP A 114 15.40 -0.77 -3.25
N TYR A 115 15.20 0.05 -2.20
CA TYR A 115 16.06 1.19 -1.90
C TYR A 115 17.25 0.76 -1.03
N GLU A 116 18.34 0.36 -1.69
CA GLU A 116 19.55 -0.18 -1.05
C GLU A 116 20.23 0.83 -0.12
N ARG A 117 20.23 2.12 -0.49
CA ARG A 117 20.92 3.18 0.26
C ARG A 117 20.47 3.26 1.72
N GLU A 118 19.17 3.24 1.98
CA GLU A 118 18.66 3.34 3.36
C GLU A 118 18.95 2.06 4.16
N HIS A 119 18.97 0.88 3.52
CA HIS A 119 19.38 -0.36 4.18
C HIS A 119 20.83 -0.27 4.65
N LEU A 120 21.76 0.12 3.76
CA LEU A 120 23.16 0.29 4.10
C LEU A 120 23.36 1.39 5.16
N GLY A 121 22.66 2.51 5.02
CA GLY A 121 22.75 3.65 5.93
C GLY A 121 22.29 3.32 7.35
N LEU A 122 21.29 2.47 7.50
CA LEU A 122 20.71 2.08 8.80
C LEU A 122 21.22 0.72 9.30
N GLY A 123 22.12 0.06 8.56
CA GLY A 123 22.63 -1.26 8.94
C GLY A 123 21.62 -2.39 8.81
N VAL A 124 20.56 -2.20 8.02
CA VAL A 124 19.57 -3.23 7.74
C VAL A 124 20.09 -4.14 6.61
N PRO A 125 20.02 -5.47 6.75
CA PRO A 125 20.45 -6.38 5.70
C PRO A 125 19.71 -6.15 4.37
N TYR A 126 20.45 -6.10 3.25
CA TYR A 126 19.90 -6.00 1.90
C TYR A 126 20.30 -7.22 1.08
N PRO A 127 19.62 -8.35 1.21
CA PRO A 127 19.96 -9.57 0.51
C PRO A 127 19.69 -9.45 -1.00
N PRO A 128 20.27 -10.35 -1.82
CA PRO A 128 20.02 -10.38 -3.26
C PRO A 128 18.52 -10.52 -3.57
N LEU A 129 18.10 -10.01 -4.74
CA LEU A 129 16.70 -9.97 -5.15
C LEU A 129 16.00 -11.33 -5.07
N LYS A 130 16.71 -12.43 -5.38
CA LYS A 130 16.16 -13.79 -5.27
C LYS A 130 15.71 -14.08 -3.84
N GLU A 131 16.58 -13.82 -2.87
CA GLU A 131 16.31 -14.06 -1.44
C GLU A 131 15.21 -13.13 -0.93
N ARG A 132 15.18 -11.87 -1.35
CA ARG A 132 14.10 -10.94 -0.96
C ARG A 132 12.72 -11.46 -1.38
N PHE A 133 12.59 -12.07 -2.56
CA PHE A 133 11.35 -12.72 -2.99
C PHE A 133 11.02 -14.00 -2.22
N GLU A 134 12.02 -14.80 -1.84
CA GLU A 134 11.82 -15.97 -0.99
C GLU A 134 11.35 -15.54 0.42
N ARG A 135 11.96 -14.51 0.99
CA ARG A 135 11.53 -13.89 2.24
C ARG A 135 10.12 -13.29 2.15
N LEU A 136 9.78 -12.67 1.02
CA LEU A 136 8.44 -12.13 0.79
C LEU A 136 7.39 -13.24 0.80
N GLU A 137 7.63 -14.36 0.13
CA GLU A 137 6.72 -15.50 0.14
C GLU A 137 6.56 -16.11 1.54
N GLU A 138 7.66 -16.30 2.26
CA GLU A 138 7.59 -16.81 3.65
C GLU A 138 6.86 -15.82 4.57
N THR A 139 7.07 -14.51 4.41
CA THR A 139 6.37 -13.48 5.18
C THR A 139 4.87 -13.53 4.94
N LEU A 140 4.43 -13.68 3.69
CA LEU A 140 3.01 -13.83 3.35
C LEU A 140 2.38 -15.06 4.02
N ARG A 141 3.08 -16.18 4.03
CA ARG A 141 2.65 -17.42 4.69
C ARG A 141 2.58 -17.25 6.20
N ILE A 142 3.60 -16.63 6.82
CA ILE A 142 3.63 -16.36 8.27
C ILE A 142 2.49 -15.44 8.66
N CYS A 143 2.25 -14.33 7.93
CA CYS A 143 1.14 -13.43 8.22
C CYS A 143 -0.21 -14.16 8.16
N ARG A 144 -0.44 -14.99 7.13
CA ARG A 144 -1.68 -15.77 7.03
C ARG A 144 -1.84 -16.78 8.15
N GLN A 145 -0.76 -17.47 8.56
CA GLN A 145 -0.80 -18.39 9.69
C GLN A 145 -1.09 -17.65 10.99
N MET A 146 -0.41 -16.55 11.28
CA MET A 146 -0.64 -15.74 12.48
C MET A 146 -2.03 -15.09 12.54
N TRP A 147 -2.74 -15.00 11.43
CA TRP A 147 -4.12 -14.51 11.37
C TRP A 147 -5.17 -15.63 11.35
N SER A 148 -4.73 -16.88 11.36
CA SER A 148 -5.61 -18.06 11.45
C SER A 148 -5.65 -18.62 12.87
N ASP A 149 -6.35 -19.74 13.05
CA ASP A 149 -6.40 -20.49 14.30
C ASP A 149 -5.16 -21.41 14.49
N ASP A 150 -4.22 -21.44 13.55
CA ASP A 150 -2.98 -22.21 13.65
C ASP A 150 -1.89 -21.36 14.32
N ASP A 151 -1.66 -21.59 15.60
CA ASP A 151 -0.64 -20.95 16.42
C ASP A 151 0.64 -21.79 16.60
N GLY A 152 0.76 -22.88 15.84
CA GLY A 152 1.90 -23.77 15.82
C GLY A 152 3.18 -23.16 15.26
N PRO A 153 4.26 -23.96 15.13
CA PRO A 153 5.52 -23.48 14.60
C PRO A 153 5.45 -23.20 13.10
N PHE A 154 6.29 -22.27 12.63
CA PHE A 154 6.56 -22.08 11.21
C PHE A 154 8.02 -22.45 10.91
N GLU A 155 8.23 -23.34 9.93
CA GLU A 155 9.54 -23.81 9.47
C GLU A 155 9.73 -23.41 7.99
N GLY A 156 10.52 -22.37 7.77
CA GLY A 156 10.89 -21.89 6.44
C GLY A 156 12.39 -22.00 6.19
N THR A 157 12.81 -21.53 5.02
CA THR A 157 14.22 -21.44 4.64
C THR A 157 14.91 -20.25 5.33
N HIS A 158 14.21 -19.13 5.42
CA HIS A 158 14.72 -17.86 5.93
C HIS A 158 14.20 -17.51 7.31
N TYR A 159 13.03 -18.05 7.69
CA TYR A 159 12.39 -17.76 8.97
C TYR A 159 11.95 -19.03 9.68
N ARG A 160 12.17 -19.03 11.00
CA ARG A 160 11.68 -20.08 11.90
C ARG A 160 11.05 -19.43 13.11
N LEU A 161 9.80 -19.75 13.37
CA LEU A 161 9.04 -19.31 14.52
C LEU A 161 8.65 -20.54 15.33
N ALA A 162 8.94 -20.52 16.61
CA ALA A 162 8.57 -21.62 17.49
C ALA A 162 7.05 -21.68 17.72
N GLU A 163 6.40 -20.52 17.68
CA GLU A 163 4.97 -20.33 17.84
C GLU A 163 4.54 -19.13 16.99
N THR A 164 3.32 -19.16 16.47
CA THR A 164 2.72 -18.07 15.69
C THR A 164 1.56 -17.40 16.43
N LEU A 165 1.61 -17.37 17.76
CA LEU A 165 0.62 -16.72 18.63
C LEU A 165 0.41 -15.25 18.29
N ASN A 166 -0.85 -14.86 18.05
CA ASN A 166 -1.22 -13.50 17.69
C ASN A 166 -2.50 -13.03 18.38
N HIS A 167 -2.42 -12.72 19.67
CA HIS A 167 -3.51 -12.19 20.47
C HIS A 167 -3.29 -10.70 20.83
N PRO A 168 -4.32 -9.83 20.71
CA PRO A 168 -5.64 -10.14 20.15
C PRO A 168 -5.57 -10.58 18.69
N ALA A 169 -6.54 -11.35 18.21
CA ALA A 169 -6.71 -11.64 16.80
C ALA A 169 -7.13 -10.37 16.03
N PRO A 170 -6.92 -10.29 14.71
CA PRO A 170 -7.44 -9.19 13.91
C PRO A 170 -8.98 -9.16 13.94
N ILE A 171 -9.55 -7.96 13.78
CA ILE A 171 -11.02 -7.78 13.66
C ILE A 171 -11.50 -8.31 12.32
N GLN A 172 -10.74 -8.03 11.24
CA GLN A 172 -11.06 -8.53 9.92
C GLN A 172 -10.83 -10.04 9.82
N GLN A 173 -11.72 -10.75 9.12
CA GLN A 173 -11.61 -12.21 8.94
C GLN A 173 -11.50 -12.53 7.45
N PRO A 174 -10.59 -13.44 7.04
CA PRO A 174 -9.66 -14.23 7.86
C PRO A 174 -8.45 -13.45 8.36
N GLY A 175 -8.32 -12.18 8.04
CA GLY A 175 -7.26 -11.26 8.45
C GLY A 175 -7.30 -9.98 7.64
N PRO A 176 -6.43 -8.99 7.92
CA PRO A 176 -6.28 -7.80 7.10
C PRO A 176 -5.95 -8.16 5.66
N PRO A 177 -6.60 -7.54 4.65
CA PRO A 177 -6.32 -7.86 3.26
C PRO A 177 -4.87 -7.54 2.88
N ILE A 178 -4.31 -8.37 2.01
CA ILE A 178 -2.93 -8.28 1.55
C ILE A 178 -2.89 -7.66 0.16
N LEU A 179 -2.23 -6.50 0.04
CA LEU A 179 -1.88 -5.89 -1.24
C LEU A 179 -0.41 -6.16 -1.54
N ILE A 180 -0.10 -6.70 -2.73
CA ILE A 180 1.28 -6.87 -3.17
C ILE A 180 1.59 -5.84 -4.24
N GLY A 181 2.62 -5.00 -4.00
CA GLY A 181 3.01 -3.93 -4.91
C GLY A 181 4.13 -4.32 -5.87
N GLY A 182 4.04 -3.76 -7.08
CA GLY A 182 5.01 -3.90 -8.14
C GLY A 182 4.54 -4.69 -9.36
N GLY A 183 5.13 -4.39 -10.52
CA GLY A 183 4.76 -4.97 -11.82
C GLY A 183 5.63 -6.13 -12.31
N GLY A 184 6.41 -6.78 -11.45
CA GLY A 184 7.31 -7.88 -11.82
C GLY A 184 6.55 -9.14 -12.25
N GLU A 185 6.59 -9.44 -13.56
CA GLU A 185 5.74 -10.46 -14.19
C GLU A 185 5.94 -11.88 -13.66
N ARG A 186 7.20 -12.28 -13.44
CA ARG A 186 7.53 -13.69 -13.09
C ARG A 186 7.30 -14.00 -11.62
N LYS A 187 7.51 -13.04 -10.72
CA LYS A 187 7.48 -13.27 -9.27
C LYS A 187 6.38 -12.46 -8.60
N THR A 188 6.36 -11.13 -8.79
CA THR A 188 5.39 -10.28 -8.09
C THR A 188 3.96 -10.67 -8.45
N LEU A 189 3.61 -10.69 -9.76
CA LEU A 189 2.25 -11.01 -10.19
C LEU A 189 1.86 -12.47 -9.88
N ARG A 190 2.84 -13.40 -9.84
CA ARG A 190 2.57 -14.75 -9.36
C ARG A 190 2.24 -14.78 -7.87
N LEU A 191 2.96 -14.03 -7.03
CA LEU A 191 2.65 -13.91 -5.60
C LEU A 191 1.29 -13.21 -5.37
N VAL A 192 0.95 -12.22 -6.19
CA VAL A 192 -0.41 -11.63 -6.19
C VAL A 192 -1.46 -12.70 -6.44
N ALA A 193 -1.31 -13.50 -7.51
CA ALA A 193 -2.24 -14.57 -7.83
C ALA A 193 -2.35 -15.64 -6.73
N GLN A 194 -1.27 -15.89 -6.01
CA GLN A 194 -1.22 -16.93 -4.97
C GLN A 194 -1.68 -16.46 -3.60
N TYR A 195 -1.33 -15.20 -3.21
CA TYR A 195 -1.50 -14.70 -1.85
C TYR A 195 -2.22 -13.34 -1.75
N GLY A 196 -2.26 -12.53 -2.82
CA GLY A 196 -2.76 -11.16 -2.75
C GLY A 196 -4.29 -11.07 -2.77
N ASP A 197 -4.86 -10.17 -2.01
CA ASP A 197 -6.26 -9.73 -2.12
C ASP A 197 -6.35 -8.50 -3.01
N ALA A 198 -5.22 -7.80 -3.21
CA ALA A 198 -5.07 -6.70 -4.12
C ALA A 198 -3.68 -6.68 -4.76
N CYS A 199 -3.55 -6.02 -5.91
CA CYS A 199 -2.27 -5.64 -6.49
C CYS A 199 -2.20 -4.12 -6.70
N ASN A 200 -0.97 -3.56 -6.67
CA ASN A 200 -0.74 -2.19 -7.09
C ASN A 200 0.28 -2.14 -8.23
N LEU A 201 -0.12 -1.52 -9.33
CA LEU A 201 0.71 -1.25 -10.49
C LEU A 201 1.00 0.26 -10.58
N PHE A 202 1.92 0.66 -11.46
CA PHE A 202 2.12 2.06 -11.79
C PHE A 202 1.27 2.45 -12.99
N GLY A 203 0.62 3.60 -12.92
CA GLY A 203 -0.19 4.17 -14.01
C GLY A 203 0.68 4.76 -15.13
N THR A 204 1.50 3.93 -15.76
CA THR A 204 2.48 4.32 -16.80
C THR A 204 1.89 4.39 -18.20
N GLY A 205 0.63 3.96 -18.39
CA GLY A 205 -0.12 3.92 -19.64
C GLY A 205 -1.01 2.68 -19.69
N ALA A 206 -2.14 2.79 -20.39
CA ALA A 206 -3.16 1.74 -20.44
C ALA A 206 -2.62 0.43 -21.04
N ASP A 207 -1.78 0.50 -22.08
CA ASP A 207 -1.21 -0.68 -22.74
C ASP A 207 -0.29 -1.49 -21.80
N ASP A 208 0.58 -0.81 -21.01
CA ASP A 208 1.45 -1.52 -20.06
C ASP A 208 0.63 -2.15 -18.93
N VAL A 209 -0.35 -1.42 -18.40
CA VAL A 209 -1.25 -1.94 -17.36
C VAL A 209 -2.06 -3.13 -17.89
N ALA A 210 -2.62 -3.05 -19.10
CA ALA A 210 -3.33 -4.16 -19.75
C ALA A 210 -2.46 -5.40 -19.86
N HIS A 211 -1.20 -5.24 -20.32
CA HIS A 211 -0.25 -6.34 -20.39
C HIS A 211 0.03 -6.97 -19.00
N LYS A 212 0.23 -6.16 -17.94
CA LYS A 212 0.44 -6.68 -16.58
C LYS A 212 -0.79 -7.43 -16.04
N LEU A 213 -1.99 -6.93 -16.33
CA LEU A 213 -3.24 -7.59 -15.94
C LEU A 213 -3.43 -8.92 -16.67
N ASP A 214 -3.07 -9.00 -17.95
CA ASP A 214 -3.08 -10.28 -18.71
C ASP A 214 -2.09 -11.29 -18.12
N VAL A 215 -0.90 -10.85 -17.69
CA VAL A 215 0.06 -11.73 -17.00
C VAL A 215 -0.51 -12.20 -15.66
N LEU A 216 -1.12 -11.31 -14.87
CA LEU A 216 -1.75 -11.68 -13.62
C LEU A 216 -2.86 -12.69 -13.83
N LYS A 217 -3.71 -12.48 -14.84
CA LYS A 217 -4.80 -13.39 -15.18
C LYS A 217 -4.28 -14.80 -15.52
N ARG A 218 -3.23 -14.90 -16.35
CA ARG A 218 -2.59 -16.20 -16.64
C ARG A 218 -2.09 -16.90 -15.37
N HIS A 219 -1.46 -16.16 -14.43
CA HIS A 219 -1.06 -16.75 -13.16
C HIS A 219 -2.24 -17.21 -12.32
N CYS A 220 -3.37 -16.51 -12.35
CA CYS A 220 -4.60 -16.94 -11.69
C CYS A 220 -5.14 -18.23 -12.32
N ASP A 221 -5.19 -18.31 -13.65
CA ASP A 221 -5.62 -19.48 -14.39
C ASP A 221 -4.73 -20.70 -14.05
N ASP A 222 -3.41 -20.55 -14.03
CA ASP A 222 -2.44 -21.58 -13.67
C ASP A 222 -2.62 -22.10 -12.22
N LEU A 223 -3.11 -21.26 -11.32
CA LEU A 223 -3.32 -21.58 -9.89
C LEU A 223 -4.77 -21.97 -9.57
N GLY A 224 -5.68 -21.91 -10.54
CA GLY A 224 -7.10 -22.15 -10.34
C GLY A 224 -7.78 -21.11 -9.45
N ARG A 225 -7.24 -19.87 -9.43
CA ARG A 225 -7.79 -18.77 -8.65
C ARG A 225 -8.70 -17.89 -9.49
N ASP A 226 -9.84 -17.51 -8.93
CA ASP A 226 -10.70 -16.49 -9.57
C ASP A 226 -10.02 -15.11 -9.56
N TYR A 227 -9.65 -14.65 -10.76
CA TYR A 227 -9.04 -13.34 -11.02
C TYR A 227 -9.92 -12.17 -10.52
N ALA A 228 -11.26 -12.33 -10.56
CA ALA A 228 -12.18 -11.28 -10.14
C ALA A 228 -12.11 -10.97 -8.62
N THR A 229 -11.58 -11.91 -7.82
CA THR A 229 -11.41 -11.71 -6.37
C THR A 229 -10.25 -10.80 -6.00
N ILE A 230 -9.42 -10.40 -6.97
CA ILE A 230 -8.27 -9.53 -6.73
C ILE A 230 -8.65 -8.09 -7.07
N THR A 231 -8.56 -7.18 -6.10
CA THR A 231 -8.69 -5.75 -6.33
C THR A 231 -7.47 -5.23 -7.09
N LYS A 232 -7.68 -4.58 -8.24
CA LYS A 232 -6.62 -4.05 -9.08
C LYS A 232 -6.49 -2.55 -8.86
N THR A 233 -5.30 -2.10 -8.44
CA THR A 233 -5.05 -0.70 -8.13
C THR A 233 -3.86 -0.15 -8.91
N ILE A 234 -3.87 1.16 -9.15
CA ILE A 234 -2.74 1.89 -9.74
C ILE A 234 -2.32 3.06 -8.85
N THR A 235 -1.06 3.46 -8.99
CA THR A 235 -0.54 4.71 -8.42
C THR A 235 -0.15 5.66 -9.55
N GLY A 236 -0.60 6.92 -9.49
CA GLY A 236 -0.37 7.93 -10.54
C GLY A 236 -1.49 7.98 -11.56
N GLY A 237 -1.16 8.32 -12.80
CA GLY A 237 -2.13 8.36 -13.90
C GLY A 237 -2.52 9.75 -14.39
N GLY A 238 -1.81 10.82 -13.97
CA GLY A 238 -2.01 12.18 -14.47
C GLY A 238 -2.14 13.26 -13.42
N ASP A 239 -2.52 14.46 -13.83
CA ASP A 239 -2.71 15.63 -12.96
C ASP A 239 -4.21 15.90 -12.75
N PRO A 240 -4.80 15.46 -11.63
CA PRO A 240 -6.23 15.62 -11.37
C PRO A 240 -6.63 17.06 -11.03
N ILE A 241 -5.68 17.95 -10.74
CA ILE A 241 -5.93 19.34 -10.35
C ILE A 241 -5.71 20.30 -11.51
N GLY A 242 -4.64 20.13 -12.28
CA GLY A 242 -4.31 21.00 -13.42
C GLY A 242 -5.09 20.66 -14.69
N ASP A 243 -5.41 19.35 -14.89
CA ASP A 243 -6.23 18.87 -16.01
C ASP A 243 -7.20 17.77 -15.53
N PRO A 244 -8.27 18.14 -14.79
CA PRO A 244 -9.24 17.17 -14.28
C PRO A 244 -9.94 16.37 -15.38
N ASP A 245 -10.21 16.99 -16.54
CA ASP A 245 -10.87 16.31 -17.66
C ASP A 245 -9.95 15.29 -18.33
N GLY A 246 -8.68 15.64 -18.53
CA GLY A 246 -7.67 14.71 -19.04
C GLY A 246 -7.42 13.55 -18.06
N PHE A 247 -7.36 13.86 -16.77
CA PHE A 247 -7.21 12.84 -15.75
C PHE A 247 -8.39 11.85 -15.74
N VAL A 248 -9.64 12.34 -15.76
CA VAL A 248 -10.83 11.46 -15.76
C VAL A 248 -10.87 10.59 -17.02
N ARG A 249 -10.55 11.16 -18.22
CA ARG A 249 -10.45 10.35 -19.46
C ARG A 249 -9.41 9.22 -19.32
N ALA A 250 -8.25 9.50 -18.75
CA ALA A 250 -7.25 8.45 -18.49
C ALA A 250 -7.78 7.38 -17.52
N MET A 251 -8.53 7.78 -16.50
CA MET A 251 -9.16 6.85 -15.57
C MET A 251 -10.27 6.01 -16.18
N GLU A 252 -11.01 6.53 -17.18
CA GLU A 252 -11.97 5.75 -17.99
C GLU A 252 -11.28 4.58 -18.71
N GLU A 253 -10.09 4.83 -19.29
CA GLU A 253 -9.31 3.77 -19.95
C GLU A 253 -8.87 2.71 -18.93
N TYR A 254 -8.38 3.10 -17.76
CA TYR A 254 -8.00 2.15 -16.69
C TYR A 254 -9.20 1.40 -16.10
N ALA A 255 -10.34 2.07 -15.93
CA ALA A 255 -11.57 1.42 -15.45
C ALA A 255 -12.05 0.34 -16.45
N ALA A 256 -11.96 0.62 -17.76
CA ALA A 256 -12.28 -0.37 -18.80
C ALA A 256 -11.37 -1.61 -18.76
N LEU A 257 -10.16 -1.49 -18.24
CA LEU A 257 -9.25 -2.62 -17.98
C LEU A 257 -9.56 -3.37 -16.66
N GLY A 258 -10.49 -2.87 -15.86
CA GLY A 258 -10.85 -3.43 -14.58
C GLY A 258 -10.00 -2.92 -13.40
N ILE A 259 -9.42 -1.74 -13.52
CA ILE A 259 -8.79 -1.07 -12.36
C ILE A 259 -9.90 -0.54 -11.46
N ASP A 260 -9.89 -0.98 -10.21
CA ASP A 260 -10.90 -0.66 -9.20
C ASP A 260 -10.57 0.63 -8.41
N HIS A 261 -9.26 0.98 -8.32
CA HIS A 261 -8.80 2.00 -7.40
C HIS A 261 -7.53 2.72 -7.90
N VAL A 262 -7.51 4.05 -7.77
CA VAL A 262 -6.32 4.88 -8.04
C VAL A 262 -5.81 5.52 -6.76
N GLN A 263 -4.47 5.50 -6.57
CA GLN A 263 -3.77 6.16 -5.48
C GLN A 263 -3.06 7.41 -6.00
N LEU A 264 -3.35 8.56 -5.40
CA LEU A 264 -2.77 9.84 -5.76
C LEU A 264 -1.92 10.41 -4.63
N ALA A 265 -0.75 10.94 -4.98
CA ALA A 265 0.09 11.66 -4.04
C ALA A 265 -0.28 13.15 -4.07
N PRO A 266 -0.62 13.75 -2.91
CA PRO A 266 -0.78 15.21 -2.84
C PRO A 266 0.49 15.91 -3.25
N ALA A 267 0.37 16.91 -4.12
CA ALA A 267 1.49 17.71 -4.59
C ALA A 267 1.53 19.10 -3.92
N GLY A 268 2.75 19.57 -3.63
CA GLY A 268 3.00 20.92 -3.09
C GLY A 268 2.84 21.01 -1.56
N PRO A 269 2.98 22.24 -1.02
CA PRO A 269 3.08 22.47 0.41
C PRO A 269 1.73 22.45 1.15
N ASP A 270 0.62 22.32 0.44
CA ASP A 270 -0.75 22.30 0.97
C ASP A 270 -1.48 21.00 0.57
N PRO A 271 -1.11 19.85 1.19
CA PRO A 271 -1.74 18.58 0.86
C PRO A 271 -3.24 18.51 1.26
N GLU A 272 -3.67 19.23 2.30
CA GLU A 272 -5.07 19.33 2.69
C GLU A 272 -5.89 20.02 1.60
N GLY A 273 -5.45 21.19 1.14
CA GLY A 273 -6.11 21.93 0.04
C GLY A 273 -6.08 21.16 -1.28
N TYR A 274 -5.01 20.39 -1.55
CA TYR A 274 -4.98 19.48 -2.71
C TYR A 274 -6.11 18.46 -2.64
N VAL A 275 -6.27 17.79 -1.50
CA VAL A 275 -7.31 16.77 -1.28
C VAL A 275 -8.72 17.38 -1.32
N ALA A 276 -8.93 18.58 -0.77
CA ALA A 276 -10.21 19.28 -0.85
C ALA A 276 -10.63 19.51 -2.31
N ARG A 277 -9.69 19.97 -3.18
CA ARG A 277 -9.97 20.15 -4.60
C ARG A 277 -10.30 18.85 -5.34
N LEU A 278 -9.76 17.71 -4.95
CA LEU A 278 -10.17 16.41 -5.50
C LEU A 278 -11.65 16.13 -5.21
N GLY A 279 -12.14 16.51 -4.02
CA GLY A 279 -13.55 16.39 -3.64
C GLY A 279 -14.48 17.24 -4.52
N GLU A 280 -14.03 18.43 -4.95
CA GLU A 280 -14.85 19.36 -5.72
C GLU A 280 -15.07 18.94 -7.18
N GLY A 281 -14.18 18.15 -7.76
CA GLY A 281 -14.24 17.94 -9.23
C GLY A 281 -13.89 16.55 -9.75
N VAL A 282 -13.36 15.66 -8.93
CA VAL A 282 -12.80 14.39 -9.40
C VAL A 282 -13.47 13.16 -8.78
N ILE A 283 -13.67 13.14 -7.48
CA ILE A 283 -14.09 11.93 -6.75
C ILE A 283 -15.43 11.39 -7.25
N GLU A 284 -16.44 12.25 -7.40
CA GLU A 284 -17.77 11.85 -7.89
C GLU A 284 -17.70 11.30 -9.33
N ARG A 285 -16.85 11.90 -10.17
CA ARG A 285 -16.67 11.46 -11.55
C ARG A 285 -16.00 10.10 -11.63
N LEU A 286 -15.01 9.84 -10.77
CA LEU A 286 -14.39 8.52 -10.67
C LEU A 286 -15.35 7.46 -10.14
N ALA A 287 -16.17 7.81 -9.14
CA ALA A 287 -17.18 6.90 -8.60
C ALA A 287 -18.21 6.44 -9.66
N ALA A 288 -18.45 7.28 -10.67
CA ALA A 288 -19.34 6.95 -11.80
C ALA A 288 -18.72 5.99 -12.83
N LEU A 289 -17.41 5.68 -12.73
CA LEU A 289 -16.71 4.78 -13.67
C LEU A 289 -16.76 3.28 -13.26
N GLY A 290 -17.47 2.92 -12.21
CA GLY A 290 -17.49 1.54 -11.68
C GLY A 290 -18.86 0.94 -11.52
#